data_359e39b763a75373861338d36162477d
#
_entry.id   359e39b763a75373861338d36162477d
#
_cell.length_a   1.000
_cell.length_b   1.000
_cell.length_c   1.000
_cell.angle_alpha   90.00
_cell.angle_beta   90.00
_cell.angle_gamma   90.00
#
_symmetry.space_group_name_H-M   'P 1'
#
loop_
_entity.id
_entity.type
_entity.pdbx_description
1 polymer ?
#
loop_
_entity_poly.entity_id
_entity_poly.type
_entity_poly.pdbx_seq_one_letter_code
_entity_poly.pdbx_strand_id
1 'polypeptide(L)'
;MTTPLVFHPIYSQLDLPERHRFPIEKYVGIRDELVRRGVDKARFITPSPVDLSVLTAYYDSSYVDALTTGALDKKAMRRIGFPWSQQLIERTRTAVAGTCLTANLALEHGKALNLTGGYHHAFADFGSGFCLFNDLYLAAKTMQQTSSIDNVLIIDLDVHQGDGTAKLAEDDRDIFTLSIHGEKNFPYRKQHSDIDIGLAKGTEDDEYLSTLEEALTLANRQFQPDAIIYDAGVDVHVNDDLGHLHISTQGVYERDKTVFAFADRLGVPIAAVIGGGYQRDIAALVDVHIQLYRAAGVID
;
A
#
# COMPACT_ATOMS: atom_id res chain seq x y z
N MET A 1 8.46 -19.46 11.46
CA MET A 1 8.58 -18.17 12.20
C MET A 1 7.24 -17.46 12.15
N THR A 2 6.87 -16.70 13.17
CA THR A 2 5.60 -15.94 13.17
C THR A 2 5.78 -14.68 12.34
N THR A 3 4.84 -14.39 11.43
CA THR A 3 4.84 -13.17 10.60
C THR A 3 4.70 -11.91 11.46
N PRO A 4 5.65 -10.96 11.43
CA PRO A 4 5.54 -9.69 12.14
C PRO A 4 4.39 -8.83 11.61
N LEU A 5 3.75 -8.06 12.50
CA LEU A 5 2.68 -7.12 12.19
C LEU A 5 3.08 -5.72 12.68
N VAL A 6 2.98 -4.72 11.83
CA VAL A 6 3.30 -3.35 12.18
C VAL A 6 2.00 -2.55 12.37
N PHE A 7 1.86 -1.91 13.52
CA PHE A 7 0.69 -1.08 13.85
C PHE A 7 1.06 0.04 14.82
N HIS A 8 0.49 1.22 14.58
CA HIS A 8 0.52 2.34 15.53
C HIS A 8 -0.89 2.91 15.71
N PRO A 9 -1.33 3.23 16.95
CA PRO A 9 -2.67 3.81 17.18
C PRO A 9 -2.94 5.08 16.38
N ILE A 10 -1.91 5.88 16.09
CA ILE A 10 -2.01 7.12 15.30
C ILE A 10 -2.54 6.88 13.87
N TYR A 11 -2.49 5.66 13.35
CA TYR A 11 -3.01 5.33 12.02
C TYR A 11 -4.50 5.65 11.89
N SER A 12 -5.25 5.50 12.99
CA SER A 12 -6.67 5.85 13.07
C SER A 12 -6.96 7.17 13.79
N GLN A 13 -5.93 7.95 14.10
CA GLN A 13 -6.07 9.23 14.77
C GLN A 13 -5.90 10.38 13.78
N LEU A 14 -6.99 10.83 13.22
CA LEU A 14 -7.05 12.01 12.36
C LEU A 14 -8.47 12.58 12.41
N ASP A 15 -8.56 13.85 12.81
CA ASP A 15 -9.83 14.55 12.84
C ASP A 15 -10.25 14.94 11.42
N LEU A 16 -11.26 14.27 10.91
CA LEU A 16 -11.81 14.48 9.57
C LEU A 16 -13.24 15.02 9.65
N PRO A 17 -13.69 15.80 8.65
CA PRO A 17 -15.09 16.21 8.54
C PRO A 17 -16.04 14.99 8.56
N GLU A 18 -17.20 15.12 9.20
CA GLU A 18 -18.18 14.05 9.43
C GLU A 18 -18.53 13.19 8.20
N ARG A 19 -18.45 13.75 7.00
CA ARG A 19 -18.75 13.04 5.73
C ARG A 19 -17.51 12.77 4.87
N HIS A 20 -16.32 12.80 5.48
CA HIS A 20 -15.10 12.50 4.75
C HIS A 20 -15.11 11.06 4.26
N ARG A 21 -14.65 10.84 3.01
CA ARG A 21 -14.69 9.50 2.40
C ARG A 21 -13.63 8.54 2.93
N PHE A 22 -12.55 9.08 3.48
CA PHE A 22 -11.45 8.28 3.98
C PHE A 22 -11.84 7.59 5.30
N PRO A 23 -11.90 6.23 5.33
CA PRO A 23 -12.39 5.47 6.48
C PRO A 23 -11.27 5.32 7.52
N ILE A 24 -11.01 6.38 8.28
CA ILE A 24 -9.86 6.46 9.21
C ILE A 24 -9.90 5.38 10.31
N GLU A 25 -11.08 4.88 10.64
CA GLU A 25 -11.29 3.85 11.67
C GLU A 25 -10.86 2.45 11.21
N LYS A 26 -10.66 2.22 9.91
CA LYS A 26 -10.36 0.88 9.39
C LYS A 26 -9.12 0.25 10.02
N TYR A 27 -8.07 1.03 10.29
CA TYR A 27 -6.80 0.54 10.80
C TYR A 27 -6.89 -0.06 12.21
N VAL A 28 -7.56 0.66 13.13
CA VAL A 28 -7.84 0.12 14.47
C VAL A 28 -8.84 -1.03 14.40
N GLY A 29 -9.82 -0.96 13.50
CA GLY A 29 -10.79 -2.02 13.26
C GLY A 29 -10.11 -3.33 12.84
N ILE A 30 -9.16 -3.28 11.90
CA ILE A 30 -8.36 -4.43 11.48
C ILE A 30 -7.57 -5.00 12.67
N ARG A 31 -6.87 -4.15 13.43
CA ARG A 31 -6.12 -4.58 14.62
C ARG A 31 -7.02 -5.28 15.63
N ASP A 32 -8.18 -4.70 15.92
CA ASP A 32 -9.12 -5.25 16.91
C ASP A 32 -9.72 -6.59 16.43
N GLU A 33 -10.01 -6.71 15.15
CA GLU A 33 -10.50 -7.95 14.57
C GLU A 33 -9.42 -9.06 14.59
N LEU A 34 -8.16 -8.73 14.29
CA LEU A 34 -7.04 -9.67 14.42
C LEU A 34 -6.88 -10.17 15.86
N VAL A 35 -6.97 -9.27 16.84
CA VAL A 35 -6.93 -9.64 18.27
C VAL A 35 -8.13 -10.51 18.65
N ARG A 36 -9.33 -10.19 18.17
CA ARG A 36 -10.54 -11.00 18.40
C ARG A 36 -10.40 -12.41 17.82
N ARG A 37 -9.66 -12.57 16.72
CA ARG A 37 -9.33 -13.87 16.10
C ARG A 37 -8.12 -14.57 16.73
N GLY A 38 -7.59 -14.06 17.85
CA GLY A 38 -6.56 -14.71 18.63
C GLY A 38 -5.14 -14.27 18.37
N VAL A 39 -4.92 -13.20 17.59
CA VAL A 39 -3.57 -12.62 17.44
C VAL A 39 -3.17 -11.94 18.74
N ASP A 40 -2.03 -12.35 19.31
CA ASP A 40 -1.48 -11.73 20.51
C ASP A 40 -1.12 -10.24 20.24
N LYS A 41 -1.54 -9.37 21.15
CA LYS A 41 -1.22 -7.94 21.10
C LYS A 41 0.28 -7.65 21.08
N ALA A 42 1.10 -8.51 21.67
CA ALA A 42 2.55 -8.39 21.68
C ALA A 42 3.18 -8.59 20.28
N ARG A 43 2.44 -9.12 19.30
CA ARG A 43 2.92 -9.26 17.91
C ARG A 43 2.94 -7.96 17.12
N PHE A 44 2.22 -6.93 17.59
CA PHE A 44 2.19 -5.64 16.90
C PHE A 44 3.41 -4.80 17.26
N ILE A 45 4.27 -4.56 16.29
CA ILE A 45 5.48 -3.74 16.40
C ILE A 45 5.12 -2.31 16.04
N THR A 46 5.52 -1.36 16.89
CA THR A 46 5.16 0.06 16.76
C THR A 46 6.31 0.84 16.12
N PRO A 47 6.09 1.52 14.97
CA PRO A 47 7.10 2.37 14.35
C PRO A 47 7.21 3.72 15.05
N SER A 48 8.39 4.35 14.97
CA SER A 48 8.57 5.77 15.25
C SER A 48 8.45 6.59 13.96
N PRO A 49 8.01 7.86 13.99
CA PRO A 49 7.90 8.70 12.79
C PRO A 49 9.22 8.80 12.03
N VAL A 50 9.16 8.71 10.69
CA VAL A 50 10.36 8.89 9.85
C VAL A 50 10.92 10.30 9.99
N ASP A 51 12.25 10.43 9.99
CA ASP A 51 12.91 11.74 9.99
C ASP A 51 12.71 12.48 8.66
N LEU A 52 12.61 13.81 8.72
CA LEU A 52 12.44 14.62 7.52
C LEU A 52 13.61 14.50 6.54
N SER A 53 14.82 14.24 7.04
CA SER A 53 16.01 13.98 6.21
C SER A 53 15.85 12.77 5.30
N VAL A 54 15.13 11.73 5.74
CA VAL A 54 14.82 10.56 4.90
C VAL A 54 13.87 10.97 3.77
N LEU A 55 12.87 11.81 4.08
CA LEU A 55 11.93 12.29 3.07
C LEU A 55 12.63 13.20 2.05
N THR A 56 13.45 14.16 2.49
CA THR A 56 14.16 15.09 1.59
C THR A 56 15.24 14.41 0.75
N ALA A 57 15.60 13.17 1.02
CA ALA A 57 16.50 12.40 0.16
C ALA A 57 15.82 11.94 -1.14
N TYR A 58 14.48 11.84 -1.18
CA TYR A 58 13.71 11.30 -2.32
C TYR A 58 12.62 12.24 -2.83
N TYR A 59 12.31 13.29 -2.08
CA TYR A 59 11.28 14.29 -2.40
C TYR A 59 11.87 15.67 -2.55
N ASP A 60 11.19 16.50 -3.34
CA ASP A 60 11.53 17.91 -3.42
C ASP A 60 11.47 18.56 -2.03
N SER A 61 12.57 19.19 -1.61
CA SER A 61 12.67 19.77 -0.27
C SER A 61 11.66 20.89 -0.05
N SER A 62 11.33 21.66 -1.09
CA SER A 62 10.32 22.72 -1.00
C SER A 62 8.91 22.16 -0.78
N TYR A 63 8.59 21.00 -1.38
CA TYR A 63 7.35 20.29 -1.12
C TYR A 63 7.29 19.76 0.32
N VAL A 64 8.36 19.09 0.78
CA VAL A 64 8.45 18.57 2.15
C VAL A 64 8.29 19.70 3.17
N ASP A 65 9.00 20.81 2.99
CA ASP A 65 8.92 21.97 3.89
C ASP A 65 7.53 22.61 3.87
N ALA A 66 6.96 22.85 2.69
CA ALA A 66 5.64 23.46 2.58
C ALA A 66 4.54 22.57 3.17
N LEU A 67 4.62 21.26 2.97
CA LEU A 67 3.67 20.30 3.54
C LEU A 67 3.78 20.25 5.06
N THR A 68 5.00 20.11 5.60
CA THR A 68 5.21 19.94 7.05
C THR A 68 4.94 21.20 7.86
N THR A 69 5.10 22.37 7.26
CA THR A 69 4.82 23.67 7.90
C THR A 69 3.39 24.20 7.65
N GLY A 70 2.61 23.52 6.79
CA GLY A 70 1.27 24.00 6.42
C GLY A 70 1.24 25.12 5.40
N ALA A 71 2.33 25.32 4.68
CA ALA A 71 2.46 26.38 3.68
C ALA A 71 1.95 25.98 2.28
N LEU A 72 1.51 24.71 2.09
CA LEU A 72 0.88 24.30 0.84
C LEU A 72 -0.42 25.07 0.59
N ASP A 73 -0.64 25.46 -0.65
CA ASP A 73 -1.84 26.18 -1.04
C ASP A 73 -3.12 25.29 -0.94
N LYS A 74 -4.28 25.95 -0.93
CA LYS A 74 -5.58 25.25 -0.82
C LYS A 74 -5.86 24.31 -2.00
N LYS A 75 -5.28 24.55 -3.18
CA LYS A 75 -5.48 23.68 -4.35
C LYS A 75 -4.67 22.39 -4.19
N ALA A 76 -3.42 22.49 -3.72
CA ALA A 76 -2.58 21.34 -3.40
C ALA A 76 -3.22 20.46 -2.31
N MET A 77 -3.69 21.07 -1.20
CA MET A 77 -4.38 20.32 -0.14
C MET A 77 -5.69 19.66 -0.61
N ARG A 78 -6.46 20.30 -1.51
CA ARG A 78 -7.64 19.66 -2.11
C ARG A 78 -7.29 18.49 -3.03
N ARG A 79 -6.15 18.54 -3.74
CA ARG A 79 -5.65 17.41 -4.55
C ARG A 79 -5.25 16.24 -3.67
N ILE A 80 -4.61 16.50 -2.54
CA ILE A 80 -4.30 15.47 -1.53
C ILE A 80 -5.60 14.90 -0.95
N GLY A 81 -6.62 15.72 -0.69
CA GLY A 81 -7.92 15.27 -0.20
C GLY A 81 -8.07 15.33 1.32
N PHE A 82 -7.08 15.84 2.06
CA PHE A 82 -7.15 16.03 3.51
C PHE A 82 -7.10 17.51 3.89
N PRO A 83 -7.79 17.96 4.97
CA PRO A 83 -7.47 19.20 5.61
C PRO A 83 -6.06 19.11 6.24
N TRP A 84 -5.27 20.16 6.11
CA TRP A 84 -3.97 20.19 6.77
C TRP A 84 -4.11 20.28 8.29
N SER A 85 -3.29 19.52 8.99
CA SER A 85 -3.12 19.61 10.45
C SER A 85 -1.76 19.02 10.84
N GLN A 86 -1.24 19.41 12.00
CA GLN A 86 -0.02 18.80 12.54
C GLN A 86 -0.23 17.30 12.80
N GLN A 87 -1.44 16.89 13.19
CA GLN A 87 -1.82 15.49 13.38
C GLN A 87 -1.71 14.69 12.06
N LEU A 88 -2.12 15.27 10.91
CA LEU A 88 -1.96 14.66 9.60
C LEU A 88 -0.49 14.39 9.28
N ILE A 89 0.39 15.37 9.55
CA ILE A 89 1.83 15.25 9.29
C ILE A 89 2.46 14.15 10.15
N GLU A 90 2.16 14.15 11.45
CA GLU A 90 2.68 13.13 12.38
C GLU A 90 2.18 11.73 12.01
N ARG A 91 0.88 11.59 11.72
CA ARG A 91 0.28 10.34 11.24
C ARG A 91 0.98 9.85 9.97
N THR A 92 1.15 10.72 8.98
CA THR A 92 1.77 10.38 7.70
C THR A 92 3.20 9.90 7.87
N ARG A 93 4.01 10.63 8.63
CA ARG A 93 5.40 10.25 8.91
C ARG A 93 5.49 8.90 9.64
N THR A 94 4.59 8.65 10.58
CA THR A 94 4.51 7.36 11.30
C THR A 94 4.06 6.23 10.38
N ALA A 95 3.11 6.49 9.47
CA ALA A 95 2.62 5.49 8.54
C ALA A 95 3.69 5.08 7.51
N VAL A 96 4.41 6.05 6.95
CA VAL A 96 5.57 5.80 6.06
C VAL A 96 6.65 5.00 6.78
N ALA A 97 7.01 5.39 8.00
CA ALA A 97 7.97 4.65 8.82
C ALA A 97 7.50 3.21 9.10
N GLY A 98 6.20 3.00 9.25
CA GLY A 98 5.62 1.68 9.41
C GLY A 98 5.87 0.78 8.20
N THR A 99 5.71 1.29 6.99
CA THR A 99 5.99 0.52 5.76
C THR A 99 7.48 0.23 5.60
N CYS A 100 8.36 1.21 5.88
CA CYS A 100 9.81 0.99 5.90
C CYS A 100 10.23 -0.04 6.96
N LEU A 101 9.64 0.00 8.16
CA LEU A 101 9.87 -1.00 9.19
C LEU A 101 9.40 -2.38 8.74
N THR A 102 8.24 -2.46 8.09
CA THR A 102 7.71 -3.71 7.53
C THR A 102 8.64 -4.29 6.48
N ALA A 103 9.25 -3.45 5.64
CA ALA A 103 10.26 -3.85 4.67
C ALA A 103 11.47 -4.50 5.35
N ASN A 104 12.03 -3.88 6.38
CA ASN A 104 13.16 -4.46 7.15
C ASN A 104 12.77 -5.78 7.84
N LEU A 105 11.58 -5.83 8.46
CA LEU A 105 11.09 -7.06 9.10
C LEU A 105 10.86 -8.19 8.09
N ALA A 106 10.45 -7.87 6.86
CA ALA A 106 10.32 -8.86 5.81
C ALA A 106 11.68 -9.47 5.42
N LEU A 107 12.74 -8.67 5.35
CA LEU A 107 14.11 -9.16 5.12
C LEU A 107 14.56 -10.14 6.21
N GLU A 108 14.19 -9.91 7.47
CA GLU A 108 14.58 -10.75 8.61
C GLU A 108 13.72 -12.02 8.74
N HIS A 109 12.41 -11.94 8.40
CA HIS A 109 11.43 -12.98 8.70
C HIS A 109 10.84 -13.65 7.45
N GLY A 110 11.22 -13.20 6.24
CA GLY A 110 10.67 -13.65 4.95
C GLY A 110 9.35 -12.99 4.59
N LYS A 111 8.52 -12.61 5.58
CA LYS A 111 7.22 -11.97 5.39
C LYS A 111 6.88 -11.04 6.55
N ALA A 112 6.36 -9.85 6.26
CA ALA A 112 5.84 -8.92 7.27
C ALA A 112 4.67 -8.10 6.70
N LEU A 113 3.74 -7.65 7.55
CA LEU A 113 2.56 -6.88 7.14
C LEU A 113 2.42 -5.61 7.97
N ASN A 114 2.11 -4.49 7.30
CA ASN A 114 1.73 -3.24 7.93
C ASN A 114 0.20 -3.07 7.90
N LEU A 115 -0.38 -2.63 9.01
CA LEU A 115 -1.82 -2.36 9.10
C LEU A 115 -2.20 -0.98 8.51
N THR A 116 -1.33 -0.37 7.73
CA THR A 116 -1.54 0.85 6.92
C THR A 116 -0.66 0.79 5.67
N GLY A 117 -0.54 1.88 4.92
CA GLY A 117 0.32 1.98 3.74
C GLY A 117 -0.47 1.93 2.43
N GLY A 118 0.26 1.95 1.30
CA GLY A 118 -0.33 2.04 -0.03
C GLY A 118 -0.54 3.49 -0.48
N TYR A 119 0.39 4.38 -0.18
CA TYR A 119 0.28 5.81 -0.55
C TYR A 119 0.85 6.07 -1.95
N HIS A 120 0.41 5.30 -2.91
CA HIS A 120 0.93 5.14 -4.27
C HIS A 120 0.70 6.35 -5.20
N HIS A 121 -0.16 7.32 -4.82
CA HIS A 121 -0.43 8.53 -5.61
C HIS A 121 0.45 9.73 -5.26
N ALA A 122 1.42 9.60 -4.35
CA ALA A 122 2.34 10.68 -4.04
C ALA A 122 3.52 10.68 -5.02
N PHE A 123 3.78 11.86 -5.60
CA PHE A 123 4.89 12.17 -6.50
C PHE A 123 6.04 12.81 -5.71
N ALA A 124 7.19 13.02 -6.34
CA ALA A 124 8.34 13.62 -5.68
C ALA A 124 8.10 15.06 -5.19
N ASP A 125 7.22 15.81 -5.88
CA ASP A 125 6.99 17.25 -5.68
C ASP A 125 5.53 17.58 -5.31
N PHE A 126 4.64 16.59 -5.20
CA PHE A 126 3.27 16.79 -4.75
C PHE A 126 2.57 15.52 -4.27
N GLY A 127 1.56 15.69 -3.42
CA GLY A 127 0.63 14.63 -3.02
C GLY A 127 -0.68 14.67 -3.77
N SER A 128 -1.37 13.53 -3.84
CA SER A 128 -2.66 13.34 -4.51
C SER A 128 -3.42 12.16 -3.91
N GLY A 129 -4.75 12.06 -4.07
CA GLY A 129 -5.52 10.85 -3.78
C GLY A 129 -5.30 10.26 -2.38
N PHE A 130 -5.36 11.09 -1.34
CA PHE A 130 -5.07 10.76 0.06
C PHE A 130 -3.61 10.39 0.37
N CYS A 131 -2.69 10.53 -0.59
CA CYS A 131 -1.27 10.23 -0.45
C CYS A 131 -0.44 11.51 -0.35
N LEU A 132 0.42 11.59 0.69
CA LEU A 132 1.32 12.70 0.92
C LEU A 132 2.76 12.34 0.55
N PHE A 133 3.21 11.15 0.96
CA PHE A 133 4.50 10.56 0.59
C PHE A 133 4.27 9.11 0.18
N ASN A 134 4.98 8.64 -0.83
CA ASN A 134 4.87 7.27 -1.36
C ASN A 134 5.70 6.33 -0.49
N ASP A 135 5.03 5.59 0.35
CA ASP A 135 5.65 4.66 1.27
C ASP A 135 6.16 3.38 0.59
N LEU A 136 5.56 2.98 -0.55
CA LEU A 136 5.99 1.81 -1.31
C LEU A 136 7.38 2.03 -1.91
N TYR A 137 7.60 3.18 -2.56
CA TYR A 137 8.90 3.54 -3.11
C TYR A 137 9.96 3.70 -2.00
N LEU A 138 9.62 4.36 -0.88
CA LEU A 138 10.52 4.51 0.26
C LEU A 138 10.86 3.16 0.92
N ALA A 139 9.90 2.24 0.98
CA ALA A 139 10.13 0.88 1.48
C ALA A 139 11.07 0.09 0.56
N ALA A 140 10.91 0.20 -0.76
CA ALA A 140 11.83 -0.39 -1.73
C ALA A 140 13.25 0.17 -1.55
N LYS A 141 13.40 1.50 -1.46
CA LYS A 141 14.70 2.15 -1.17
C LYS A 141 15.28 1.73 0.18
N THR A 142 14.43 1.44 1.17
CA THR A 142 14.86 0.92 2.48
C THR A 142 15.43 -0.50 2.36
N MET A 143 14.78 -1.39 1.59
CA MET A 143 15.32 -2.74 1.34
C MET A 143 16.67 -2.70 0.61
N GLN A 144 16.84 -1.81 -0.35
CA GLN A 144 18.08 -1.62 -1.10
C GLN A 144 19.27 -1.10 -0.26
N GLN A 145 19.05 -0.64 0.97
CA GLN A 145 20.14 -0.33 1.90
C GLN A 145 20.86 -1.60 2.40
N THR A 146 20.26 -2.76 2.21
CA THR A 146 20.84 -4.06 2.54
C THR A 146 21.64 -4.58 1.35
N SER A 147 22.90 -4.91 1.54
CA SER A 147 23.84 -5.28 0.46
C SER A 147 23.48 -6.53 -0.36
N SER A 148 22.48 -7.28 0.05
CA SER A 148 21.96 -8.46 -0.68
C SER A 148 20.68 -8.19 -1.46
N ILE A 149 20.18 -6.95 -1.46
CA ILE A 149 18.95 -6.56 -2.13
C ILE A 149 19.28 -5.44 -3.12
N ASP A 150 19.34 -5.79 -4.38
CA ASP A 150 19.48 -4.82 -5.47
C ASP A 150 18.11 -4.59 -6.14
N ASN A 151 17.41 -5.64 -6.49
CA ASN A 151 16.20 -5.63 -7.30
C ASN A 151 14.92 -5.75 -6.46
N VAL A 152 14.06 -4.72 -6.47
CA VAL A 152 12.79 -4.74 -5.73
C VAL A 152 11.60 -4.66 -6.69
N LEU A 153 10.68 -5.63 -6.61
CA LEU A 153 9.42 -5.62 -7.33
C LEU A 153 8.31 -4.99 -6.46
N ILE A 154 7.69 -3.93 -6.95
CA ILE A 154 6.48 -3.35 -6.34
C ILE A 154 5.27 -3.91 -7.09
N ILE A 155 4.44 -4.68 -6.41
CA ILE A 155 3.16 -5.22 -6.90
C ILE A 155 2.04 -4.37 -6.31
N ASP A 156 1.38 -3.60 -7.16
CA ASP A 156 0.26 -2.72 -6.79
C ASP A 156 -1.05 -3.30 -7.36
N LEU A 157 -1.89 -3.81 -6.46
CA LEU A 157 -3.19 -4.40 -6.77
C LEU A 157 -4.36 -3.60 -6.16
N ASP A 158 -4.13 -2.32 -5.83
CA ASP A 158 -5.18 -1.34 -5.58
C ASP A 158 -5.99 -1.10 -6.87
N VAL A 159 -7.27 -0.74 -6.76
CA VAL A 159 -8.10 -0.48 -7.95
C VAL A 159 -7.65 0.74 -8.73
N HIS A 160 -6.92 1.64 -8.08
CA HIS A 160 -6.33 2.82 -8.70
C HIS A 160 -4.91 2.51 -9.19
N GLN A 161 -4.50 3.03 -10.34
CA GLN A 161 -3.10 2.93 -10.75
C GLN A 161 -2.20 3.71 -9.79
N GLY A 162 -1.13 3.10 -9.33
CA GLY A 162 -0.09 3.78 -8.54
C GLY A 162 0.75 4.75 -9.37
N ASP A 163 0.13 5.84 -9.83
CA ASP A 163 0.77 6.82 -10.73
C ASP A 163 1.99 7.51 -10.11
N GLY A 164 1.95 7.77 -8.79
CA GLY A 164 3.09 8.30 -8.07
C GLY A 164 4.24 7.29 -7.97
N THR A 165 3.92 6.01 -7.72
CA THR A 165 4.93 4.94 -7.68
C THR A 165 5.59 4.74 -9.05
N ALA A 166 4.79 4.66 -10.11
CA ALA A 166 5.29 4.56 -11.48
C ALA A 166 6.22 5.73 -11.82
N LYS A 167 5.84 6.96 -11.45
CA LYS A 167 6.66 8.14 -11.75
C LYS A 167 7.95 8.22 -10.92
N LEU A 168 7.93 7.82 -9.66
CA LEU A 168 9.12 7.81 -8.80
C LEU A 168 10.13 6.75 -9.25
N ALA A 169 9.65 5.62 -9.77
CA ALA A 169 10.49 4.51 -10.23
C ALA A 169 10.91 4.62 -11.72
N GLU A 170 10.40 5.58 -12.50
CA GLU A 170 10.55 5.66 -13.97
C GLU A 170 12.00 5.53 -14.45
N ASP A 171 12.94 6.14 -13.73
CA ASP A 171 14.37 6.13 -14.06
C ASP A 171 15.20 5.18 -13.16
N ASP A 172 14.56 4.43 -12.27
CA ASP A 172 15.19 3.53 -11.31
C ASP A 172 15.13 2.08 -11.81
N ARG A 173 16.19 1.61 -12.44
CA ARG A 173 16.25 0.28 -13.05
C ARG A 173 16.23 -0.88 -12.07
N ASP A 174 16.46 -0.60 -10.80
CA ASP A 174 16.52 -1.57 -9.72
C ASP A 174 15.17 -1.69 -8.98
N ILE A 175 14.17 -0.90 -9.40
CA ILE A 175 12.78 -1.00 -8.94
C ILE A 175 11.87 -1.26 -10.15
N PHE A 176 11.19 -2.41 -10.13
CA PHE A 176 10.23 -2.79 -11.16
C PHE A 176 8.80 -2.64 -10.63
N THR A 177 7.95 -2.01 -11.39
CA THR A 177 6.57 -1.68 -10.99
C THR A 177 5.55 -2.47 -11.82
N LEU A 178 4.65 -3.17 -11.12
CA LEU A 178 3.50 -3.86 -11.68
C LEU A 178 2.22 -3.27 -11.10
N SER A 179 1.32 -2.74 -11.93
CA SER A 179 0.00 -2.26 -11.51
C SER A 179 -1.12 -2.94 -12.30
N ILE A 180 -2.07 -3.57 -11.57
CA ILE A 180 -3.33 -4.08 -12.14
C ILE A 180 -4.46 -3.27 -11.53
N HIS A 181 -5.11 -2.46 -12.35
CA HIS A 181 -6.04 -1.44 -11.88
C HIS A 181 -7.30 -1.34 -12.76
N GLY A 182 -8.35 -0.70 -12.27
CA GLY A 182 -9.50 -0.37 -13.08
C GLY A 182 -9.16 0.70 -14.13
N GLU A 183 -9.31 0.39 -15.42
CA GLU A 183 -8.96 1.27 -16.54
C GLU A 183 -9.52 2.70 -16.38
N LYS A 184 -10.78 2.80 -15.93
CA LYS A 184 -11.51 4.06 -15.76
C LYS A 184 -11.49 4.62 -14.35
N ASN A 185 -10.80 3.96 -13.41
CA ASN A 185 -10.57 4.49 -12.08
C ASN A 185 -9.57 5.66 -12.11
N PHE A 186 -9.56 6.46 -11.04
CA PHE A 186 -8.51 7.46 -10.83
C PHE A 186 -7.12 6.79 -10.89
N PRO A 187 -6.07 7.48 -11.33
CA PRO A 187 -6.06 8.81 -11.93
C PRO A 187 -6.54 8.80 -13.39
N TYR A 188 -7.14 9.89 -13.87
CA TYR A 188 -7.56 10.02 -15.27
C TYR A 188 -6.40 10.06 -16.26
N ARG A 189 -5.25 10.56 -15.82
CA ARG A 189 -3.99 10.54 -16.58
C ARG A 189 -3.08 9.53 -15.92
N LYS A 190 -3.01 8.36 -16.51
CA LYS A 190 -2.12 7.28 -16.06
C LYS A 190 -0.65 7.67 -16.28
N GLN A 191 0.22 7.14 -15.44
CA GLN A 191 1.66 7.11 -15.65
C GLN A 191 2.06 5.75 -16.26
N HIS A 192 3.34 5.51 -16.44
CA HIS A 192 3.84 4.27 -17.03
C HIS A 192 4.63 3.50 -15.99
N SER A 193 4.07 2.38 -15.55
CA SER A 193 4.78 1.32 -14.84
C SER A 193 5.50 0.41 -15.82
N ASP A 194 6.36 -0.48 -15.36
CA ASP A 194 6.97 -1.49 -16.22
C ASP A 194 5.91 -2.45 -16.77
N ILE A 195 4.88 -2.76 -15.95
CA ILE A 195 3.68 -3.49 -16.39
C ILE A 195 2.45 -2.76 -15.88
N ASP A 196 1.61 -2.25 -16.78
CA ASP A 196 0.29 -1.69 -16.50
C ASP A 196 -0.80 -2.52 -17.16
N ILE A 197 -1.78 -2.98 -16.36
CA ILE A 197 -2.94 -3.71 -16.87
C ILE A 197 -4.22 -3.02 -16.40
N GLY A 198 -4.88 -2.35 -17.33
CA GLY A 198 -6.16 -1.69 -17.10
C GLY A 198 -7.32 -2.66 -17.33
N LEU A 199 -8.04 -3.00 -16.27
CA LEU A 199 -9.21 -3.88 -16.32
C LEU A 199 -10.51 -3.11 -16.57
N ALA A 200 -11.43 -3.74 -17.28
CA ALA A 200 -12.74 -3.15 -17.58
C ALA A 200 -13.59 -3.00 -16.30
N LYS A 201 -14.47 -2.01 -16.30
CA LYS A 201 -15.46 -1.88 -15.23
C LYS A 201 -16.30 -3.16 -15.13
N GLY A 202 -16.42 -3.70 -13.91
CA GLY A 202 -17.20 -4.90 -13.63
C GLY A 202 -16.46 -6.20 -13.87
N THR A 203 -15.14 -6.17 -14.12
CA THR A 203 -14.31 -7.39 -14.13
C THR A 203 -14.47 -8.15 -12.81
N GLU A 204 -14.72 -9.46 -12.92
CA GLU A 204 -14.97 -10.39 -11.82
C GLU A 204 -13.75 -11.27 -11.53
N ASP A 205 -13.85 -12.15 -10.52
CA ASP A 205 -12.76 -12.93 -9.95
C ASP A 205 -11.94 -13.71 -10.98
N ASP A 206 -12.58 -14.46 -11.88
CA ASP A 206 -11.87 -15.37 -12.79
C ASP A 206 -10.93 -14.62 -13.75
N GLU A 207 -11.43 -13.54 -14.37
CA GLU A 207 -10.64 -12.70 -15.27
C GLU A 207 -9.51 -12.00 -14.49
N TYR A 208 -9.82 -11.47 -13.30
CA TYR A 208 -8.85 -10.77 -12.46
C TYR A 208 -7.71 -11.70 -12.03
N LEU A 209 -8.04 -12.89 -11.51
CA LEU A 209 -7.05 -13.84 -11.01
C LEU A 209 -6.18 -14.43 -12.13
N SER A 210 -6.80 -14.74 -13.30
CA SER A 210 -6.06 -15.16 -14.48
C SER A 210 -5.07 -14.08 -14.96
N THR A 211 -5.51 -12.83 -15.00
CA THR A 211 -4.67 -11.68 -15.35
C THR A 211 -3.51 -11.51 -14.36
N LEU A 212 -3.75 -11.67 -13.08
CA LEU A 212 -2.72 -11.59 -12.05
C LEU A 212 -1.64 -12.67 -12.24
N GLU A 213 -2.04 -13.93 -12.48
CA GLU A 213 -1.08 -15.02 -12.70
C GLU A 213 -0.20 -14.79 -13.93
N GLU A 214 -0.79 -14.29 -15.03
CA GLU A 214 -0.05 -13.93 -16.24
C GLU A 214 0.91 -12.76 -15.99
N ALA A 215 0.46 -11.72 -15.29
CA ALA A 215 1.26 -10.55 -14.98
C ALA A 215 2.45 -10.88 -14.07
N LEU A 216 2.26 -11.69 -13.03
CA LEU A 216 3.34 -12.17 -12.15
C LEU A 216 4.36 -13.03 -12.92
N THR A 217 3.87 -13.86 -13.84
CA THR A 217 4.74 -14.67 -14.70
C THR A 217 5.57 -13.79 -15.63
N LEU A 218 4.96 -12.75 -16.21
CA LEU A 218 5.64 -11.78 -17.07
C LEU A 218 6.67 -10.97 -16.27
N ALA A 219 6.30 -10.44 -15.12
CA ALA A 219 7.19 -9.69 -14.24
C ALA A 219 8.45 -10.50 -13.90
N ASN A 220 8.27 -11.77 -13.49
CA ASN A 220 9.41 -12.64 -13.16
C ASN A 220 10.32 -12.98 -14.36
N ARG A 221 9.79 -12.96 -15.59
CA ARG A 221 10.60 -13.15 -16.80
C ARG A 221 11.42 -11.92 -17.17
N GLN A 222 10.88 -10.73 -16.91
CA GLN A 222 11.52 -9.45 -17.24
C GLN A 222 12.46 -8.97 -16.13
N PHE A 223 12.12 -9.29 -14.89
CA PHE A 223 12.82 -8.80 -13.71
C PHE A 223 12.90 -9.92 -12.66
N GLN A 224 14.11 -10.19 -12.18
CA GLN A 224 14.33 -11.16 -11.12
C GLN A 224 14.47 -10.42 -9.80
N PRO A 225 13.40 -10.30 -8.99
CA PRO A 225 13.44 -9.54 -7.74
C PRO A 225 14.19 -10.28 -6.66
N ASP A 226 14.92 -9.53 -5.83
CA ASP A 226 15.49 -9.98 -4.55
C ASP A 226 14.50 -9.79 -3.40
N ALA A 227 13.51 -8.89 -3.55
CA ALA A 227 12.47 -8.60 -2.58
C ALA A 227 11.19 -8.06 -3.25
N ILE A 228 10.06 -8.16 -2.52
CA ILE A 228 8.75 -7.69 -3.00
C ILE A 228 8.15 -6.72 -2.00
N ILE A 229 7.61 -5.59 -2.51
CA ILE A 229 6.65 -4.72 -1.81
C ILE A 229 5.28 -4.97 -2.44
N TYR A 230 4.27 -5.24 -1.60
CA TYR A 230 2.92 -5.56 -2.06
C TYR A 230 1.90 -4.57 -1.51
N ASP A 231 1.21 -3.85 -2.38
CA ASP A 231 0.03 -3.05 -2.07
C ASP A 231 -1.23 -3.88 -2.29
N ALA A 232 -1.89 -4.25 -1.19
CA ALA A 232 -3.04 -5.12 -1.15
C ALA A 232 -4.37 -4.35 -1.03
N GLY A 233 -4.53 -3.24 -1.75
CA GLY A 233 -5.76 -2.45 -1.75
C GLY A 233 -7.01 -3.31 -1.94
N VAL A 234 -8.04 -3.10 -1.11
CA VAL A 234 -9.31 -3.86 -1.19
C VAL A 234 -10.44 -3.10 -1.89
N ASP A 235 -10.14 -1.96 -2.45
CA ASP A 235 -11.09 -1.17 -3.25
C ASP A 235 -11.40 -1.77 -4.64
N VAL A 236 -10.78 -2.89 -4.98
CA VAL A 236 -11.20 -3.80 -6.06
C VAL A 236 -12.51 -4.52 -5.75
N HIS A 237 -12.92 -4.54 -4.47
CA HIS A 237 -14.09 -5.29 -4.00
C HIS A 237 -15.41 -4.72 -4.55
N VAL A 238 -16.35 -5.61 -4.89
CA VAL A 238 -17.64 -5.28 -5.51
C VAL A 238 -18.49 -4.25 -4.74
N ASN A 239 -18.31 -4.15 -3.42
CA ASN A 239 -19.02 -3.20 -2.55
C ASN A 239 -18.21 -1.94 -2.25
N ASP A 240 -17.08 -1.70 -2.92
CA ASP A 240 -16.31 -0.48 -2.69
C ASP A 240 -16.98 0.75 -3.31
N ASP A 241 -16.93 1.89 -2.59
CA ASP A 241 -17.58 3.14 -3.02
C ASP A 241 -16.81 3.87 -4.14
N LEU A 242 -15.52 3.57 -4.33
CA LEU A 242 -14.62 4.24 -5.29
C LEU A 242 -14.14 3.30 -6.39
N GLY A 243 -14.09 2.00 -6.15
CA GLY A 243 -13.66 0.99 -7.10
C GLY A 243 -14.74 0.69 -8.16
N HIS A 244 -14.29 0.30 -9.34
CA HIS A 244 -15.18 -0.10 -10.44
C HIS A 244 -15.07 -1.58 -10.82
N LEU A 245 -14.24 -2.36 -10.15
CA LEU A 245 -14.16 -3.80 -10.31
C LEU A 245 -15.21 -4.51 -9.45
N HIS A 246 -15.48 -5.77 -9.71
CA HIS A 246 -16.48 -6.56 -8.98
C HIS A 246 -15.85 -7.81 -8.35
N ILE A 247 -14.72 -7.64 -7.67
CA ILE A 247 -14.01 -8.74 -7.02
C ILE A 247 -14.73 -9.11 -5.72
N SER A 248 -14.98 -10.39 -5.52
CA SER A 248 -15.61 -10.90 -4.31
C SER A 248 -14.62 -10.93 -3.14
N THR A 249 -15.11 -11.09 -1.91
CA THR A 249 -14.26 -11.31 -0.72
C THR A 249 -13.36 -12.55 -0.90
N GLN A 250 -13.87 -13.61 -1.55
CA GLN A 250 -13.07 -14.79 -1.86
C GLN A 250 -12.03 -14.50 -2.93
N GLY A 251 -12.36 -13.69 -3.97
CA GLY A 251 -11.42 -13.24 -4.99
C GLY A 251 -10.27 -12.43 -4.38
N VAL A 252 -10.55 -11.54 -3.41
CA VAL A 252 -9.51 -10.82 -2.66
C VAL A 252 -8.59 -11.80 -1.90
N TYR A 253 -9.15 -12.80 -1.22
CA TYR A 253 -8.36 -13.84 -0.55
C TYR A 253 -7.46 -14.62 -1.52
N GLU A 254 -7.99 -15.11 -2.65
CA GLU A 254 -7.21 -15.87 -3.63
C GLU A 254 -6.15 -14.99 -4.31
N ARG A 255 -6.45 -13.70 -4.56
CA ARG A 255 -5.48 -12.72 -5.02
C ARG A 255 -4.26 -12.64 -4.09
N ASP A 256 -4.52 -12.38 -2.81
CA ASP A 256 -3.47 -12.21 -1.80
C ASP A 256 -2.66 -13.50 -1.64
N LYS A 257 -3.34 -14.65 -1.62
CA LYS A 257 -2.72 -15.97 -1.56
C LYS A 257 -1.82 -16.24 -2.77
N THR A 258 -2.24 -15.82 -3.97
CA THR A 258 -1.45 -15.95 -5.20
C THR A 258 -0.17 -15.13 -5.12
N VAL A 259 -0.23 -13.89 -4.60
CA VAL A 259 0.95 -13.04 -4.43
C VAL A 259 1.91 -13.61 -3.39
N PHE A 260 1.42 -14.07 -2.23
CA PHE A 260 2.30 -14.70 -1.23
C PHE A 260 2.91 -16.01 -1.75
N ALA A 261 2.14 -16.84 -2.45
CA ALA A 261 2.67 -18.06 -3.07
C ALA A 261 3.72 -17.76 -4.16
N PHE A 262 3.60 -16.63 -4.86
CA PHE A 262 4.60 -16.17 -5.81
C PHE A 262 5.91 -15.83 -5.10
N ALA A 263 5.88 -15.04 -4.03
CA ALA A 263 7.06 -14.72 -3.21
C ALA A 263 7.72 -15.98 -2.63
N ASP A 264 6.90 -16.89 -2.05
CA ASP A 264 7.38 -18.16 -1.48
C ASP A 264 8.06 -19.04 -2.54
N ARG A 265 7.51 -19.10 -3.77
CA ARG A 265 8.10 -19.86 -4.89
C ARG A 265 9.43 -19.28 -5.36
N LEU A 266 9.59 -17.97 -5.33
CA LEU A 266 10.86 -17.30 -5.66
C LEU A 266 11.87 -17.38 -4.50
N GLY A 267 11.41 -17.66 -3.28
CA GLY A 267 12.25 -17.65 -2.09
C GLY A 267 12.69 -16.25 -1.66
N VAL A 268 11.90 -15.21 -2.02
CA VAL A 268 12.21 -13.81 -1.73
C VAL A 268 11.33 -13.23 -0.62
N PRO A 269 11.84 -12.29 0.20
CA PRO A 269 11.04 -11.64 1.23
C PRO A 269 9.96 -10.74 0.63
N ILE A 270 8.82 -10.65 1.34
CA ILE A 270 7.69 -9.82 0.94
C ILE A 270 7.17 -8.96 2.10
N ALA A 271 7.10 -7.66 1.88
CA ALA A 271 6.46 -6.70 2.77
C ALA A 271 5.11 -6.26 2.17
N ALA A 272 4.00 -6.49 2.88
CA ALA A 272 2.67 -6.15 2.41
C ALA A 272 2.05 -5.00 3.21
N VAL A 273 1.33 -4.13 2.51
CA VAL A 273 0.51 -3.05 3.06
C VAL A 273 -0.94 -3.20 2.65
N ILE A 274 -1.87 -2.55 3.37
CA ILE A 274 -3.30 -2.80 3.18
C ILE A 274 -3.97 -1.97 2.07
N GLY A 275 -3.30 -0.94 1.54
CA GLY A 275 -3.81 -0.12 0.45
C GLY A 275 -5.16 0.57 0.67
N GLY A 276 -5.83 0.87 -0.43
CA GLY A 276 -7.17 1.44 -0.47
C GLY A 276 -8.25 0.51 0.06
N GLY A 277 -9.47 1.05 0.11
CA GLY A 277 -10.67 0.41 0.61
C GLY A 277 -11.56 1.45 1.27
N TYR A 278 -12.76 1.68 0.69
CA TYR A 278 -13.58 2.87 0.95
C TYR A 278 -15.06 2.55 1.18
N GLN A 279 -15.39 1.32 1.57
CA GLN A 279 -16.74 0.97 1.97
C GLN A 279 -17.15 1.79 3.21
N ARG A 280 -18.40 2.24 3.25
CA ARG A 280 -18.93 3.04 4.38
C ARG A 280 -19.20 2.21 5.62
N ASP A 281 -19.55 0.96 5.44
CA ASP A 281 -19.66 0.00 6.53
C ASP A 281 -18.24 -0.44 6.91
N ILE A 282 -17.73 0.11 8.00
CA ILE A 282 -16.37 -0.16 8.50
C ILE A 282 -16.21 -1.65 8.87
N ALA A 283 -17.24 -2.30 9.40
CA ALA A 283 -17.15 -3.72 9.75
C ALA A 283 -17.00 -4.58 8.48
N ALA A 284 -17.80 -4.30 7.45
CA ALA A 284 -17.69 -4.98 6.15
C ALA A 284 -16.32 -4.70 5.49
N LEU A 285 -15.82 -3.47 5.56
CA LEU A 285 -14.50 -3.11 5.04
C LEU A 285 -13.38 -3.88 5.76
N VAL A 286 -13.45 -3.96 7.09
CA VAL A 286 -12.50 -4.73 7.90
C VAL A 286 -12.51 -6.20 7.52
N ASP A 287 -13.69 -6.81 7.31
CA ASP A 287 -13.81 -8.21 6.90
C ASP A 287 -13.15 -8.50 5.54
N VAL A 288 -13.14 -7.54 4.62
CA VAL A 288 -12.41 -7.68 3.36
C VAL A 288 -10.90 -7.53 3.58
N HIS A 289 -10.44 -6.55 4.36
CA HIS A 289 -9.01 -6.40 4.69
C HIS A 289 -8.42 -7.61 5.45
N ILE A 290 -9.23 -8.30 6.25
CA ILE A 290 -8.79 -9.50 7.00
C ILE A 290 -8.33 -10.63 6.06
N GLN A 291 -8.77 -10.65 4.80
CA GLN A 291 -8.37 -11.67 3.84
C GLN A 291 -6.86 -11.67 3.58
N LEU A 292 -6.20 -10.51 3.61
CA LEU A 292 -4.75 -10.40 3.52
C LEU A 292 -4.04 -11.19 4.62
N TYR A 293 -4.52 -11.09 5.86
CA TYR A 293 -3.93 -11.76 7.02
C TYR A 293 -4.20 -13.27 7.03
N ARG A 294 -5.35 -13.69 6.49
CA ARG A 294 -5.65 -15.11 6.25
C ARG A 294 -4.71 -15.68 5.19
N ALA A 295 -4.57 -15.00 4.06
CA ALA A 295 -3.69 -15.40 2.98
C ALA A 295 -2.21 -15.47 3.40
N ALA A 296 -1.80 -14.58 4.31
CA ALA A 296 -0.45 -14.59 4.88
C ALA A 296 -0.23 -15.68 5.95
N GLY A 297 -1.26 -16.41 6.38
CA GLY A 297 -1.19 -17.43 7.44
C GLY A 297 -1.03 -16.83 8.84
N VAL A 298 -1.50 -15.62 9.06
CA VAL A 298 -1.51 -14.96 10.38
C VAL A 298 -2.66 -15.46 11.25
N ILE A 299 -3.78 -15.72 10.62
CA ILE A 299 -5.03 -16.28 11.19
C ILE A 299 -5.62 -17.32 10.21
N ASP A 300 -6.56 -18.12 10.71
CA ASP A 300 -7.33 -19.10 9.92
C ASP A 300 -8.41 -18.45 9.03
#